data_10e62156da4143510984db8889e55aad
#
_entry.id   10e62156da4143510984db8889e55aad
#
_cell.length_a   1.000
_cell.length_b   1.000
_cell.length_c   1.000
_cell.angle_alpha   90.00
_cell.angle_beta   90.00
_cell.angle_gamma   90.00
#
_symmetry.space_group_name_H-M   'P 1'
#
loop_
_entity.id
_entity.type
_entity.pdbx_description
1 polymer ?
#
loop_
_entity_poly.entity_id
_entity_poly.type
_entity_poly.pdbx_seq_one_letter_code
_entity_poly.pdbx_strand_id
1 'polypeptide(L)'
;MKFQGFVRENGQVGIRNHVVVMPGVICAEMAAKKIASECGAAFLANPIGCGLNPKDMTVMLDVLSGLLANANVYGVLVVGLGCEFLKEEHYRSAVWKKAKKPLQYVCIQEMGGLSKTIEEGKKHVCQMQKEADAVPRTEADLSDLILGLECGGSDPTSGFSSNTVLGLVTDEVIDAGGTAILSETV
;
A
#
# COMPACT_ATOMS: atom_id res chain seq x y z
N MET A 1 -14.01 13.07 18.47
CA MET A 1 -12.59 12.92 18.97
C MET A 1 -11.66 13.19 17.79
N LYS A 2 -10.50 13.84 18.02
CA LYS A 2 -9.59 14.27 16.94
C LYS A 2 -8.25 13.55 17.03
N PHE A 3 -7.60 13.35 15.86
CA PHE A 3 -6.26 12.79 15.77
C PHE A 3 -5.42 13.54 14.74
N GLN A 4 -4.11 13.26 14.69
CA GLN A 4 -3.18 13.85 13.73
C GLN A 4 -2.92 12.86 12.59
N GLY A 5 -3.39 13.19 11.38
CA GLY A 5 -3.32 12.36 10.18
C GLY A 5 -2.74 13.09 8.97
N PHE A 6 -2.71 12.39 7.85
CA PHE A 6 -2.31 12.91 6.54
C PHE A 6 -3.54 12.98 5.64
N VAL A 7 -4.10 14.16 5.47
CA VAL A 7 -5.26 14.39 4.59
C VAL A 7 -4.81 14.31 3.12
N ARG A 8 -5.50 13.51 2.32
CA ARG A 8 -5.23 13.32 0.90
C ARG A 8 -6.16 14.19 0.05
N GLU A 9 -5.75 14.46 -1.21
CA GLU A 9 -6.56 15.26 -2.14
C GLU A 9 -7.98 14.71 -2.36
N ASN A 10 -8.18 13.41 -2.24
CA ASN A 10 -9.48 12.75 -2.37
C ASN A 10 -10.31 12.76 -1.06
N GLY A 11 -9.86 13.47 -0.04
CA GLY A 11 -10.53 13.59 1.26
C GLY A 11 -10.27 12.43 2.24
N GLN A 12 -9.61 11.37 1.82
CA GLN A 12 -9.23 10.29 2.75
C GLN A 12 -8.12 10.73 3.70
N VAL A 13 -8.08 10.13 4.89
CA VAL A 13 -7.07 10.43 5.91
C VAL A 13 -6.25 9.19 6.24
N GLY A 14 -4.94 9.29 6.07
CA GLY A 14 -3.99 8.26 6.50
C GLY A 14 -3.39 8.58 7.87
N ILE A 15 -3.16 7.56 8.68
CA ILE A 15 -2.41 7.68 9.94
C ILE A 15 -0.90 7.44 9.74
N ARG A 16 -0.51 7.02 8.55
CA ARG A 16 0.87 6.78 8.11
C ARG A 16 1.15 7.47 6.78
N ASN A 17 2.41 7.54 6.39
CA ASN A 17 2.87 8.18 5.16
C ASN A 17 3.95 7.33 4.48
N HIS A 18 3.64 6.05 4.23
CA HIS A 18 4.60 5.08 3.72
C HIS A 18 4.95 5.30 2.24
N VAL A 19 6.21 5.09 1.89
CA VAL A 19 6.60 4.77 0.52
C VAL A 19 6.57 3.25 0.36
N VAL A 20 5.88 2.78 -0.67
CA VAL A 20 5.67 1.35 -0.94
C VAL A 20 6.47 0.94 -2.17
N VAL A 21 7.18 -0.18 -2.07
CA VAL A 21 7.83 -0.85 -3.22
C VAL A 21 7.10 -2.14 -3.51
N MET A 22 6.70 -2.34 -4.75
CA MET A 22 5.93 -3.50 -5.19
C MET A 22 6.52 -4.08 -6.48
N PRO A 23 6.69 -5.41 -6.61
CA PRO A 23 6.99 -6.02 -7.90
C PRO A 23 5.75 -6.00 -8.81
N GLY A 24 5.89 -5.59 -10.05
CA GLY A 24 4.83 -5.69 -11.07
C GLY A 24 4.56 -7.14 -11.51
N VAL A 25 5.55 -7.99 -11.28
CA VAL A 25 5.52 -9.43 -11.56
C VAL A 25 6.41 -10.18 -10.57
N ILE A 26 6.08 -11.42 -10.24
CA ILE A 26 6.85 -12.25 -9.29
C ILE A 26 8.37 -12.29 -9.62
N CYS A 27 8.74 -12.29 -10.88
CA CYS A 27 10.14 -12.32 -11.32
C CYS A 27 10.96 -11.09 -10.89
N ALA A 28 10.30 -9.96 -10.56
CA ALA A 28 10.94 -8.74 -10.06
C ALA A 28 10.98 -8.67 -8.52
N GLU A 29 10.45 -9.68 -7.81
CA GLU A 29 10.30 -9.65 -6.36
C GLU A 29 11.61 -9.44 -5.61
N MET A 30 12.68 -10.12 -6.04
CA MET A 30 14.01 -10.00 -5.42
C MET A 30 14.56 -8.57 -5.49
N ALA A 31 14.38 -7.89 -6.65
CA ALA A 31 14.77 -6.49 -6.79
C ALA A 31 13.93 -5.58 -5.88
N ALA A 32 12.62 -5.75 -5.90
CA ALA A 32 11.69 -4.95 -5.10
C ALA A 32 11.95 -5.12 -3.59
N LYS A 33 12.11 -6.36 -3.11
CA LYS A 33 12.46 -6.65 -1.70
C LYS A 33 13.77 -6.00 -1.28
N LYS A 34 14.79 -6.09 -2.14
CA LYS A 34 16.10 -5.52 -1.85
C LYS A 34 16.03 -3.99 -1.77
N ILE A 35 15.35 -3.34 -2.72
CA ILE A 35 15.15 -1.89 -2.69
C ILE A 35 14.41 -1.49 -1.41
N ALA A 36 13.28 -2.15 -1.09
CA ALA A 36 12.50 -1.85 0.11
C ALA A 36 13.34 -2.00 1.39
N SER A 37 14.03 -3.12 1.52
CA SER A 37 14.86 -3.43 2.70
C SER A 37 16.00 -2.42 2.90
N GLU A 38 16.72 -2.07 1.82
CA GLU A 38 17.86 -1.15 1.92
C GLU A 38 17.45 0.31 2.15
N CYS A 39 16.21 0.68 1.80
CA CYS A 39 15.68 2.03 2.04
C CYS A 39 14.76 2.11 3.28
N GLY A 40 14.46 1.01 3.96
CA GLY A 40 13.46 0.98 5.03
C GLY A 40 12.04 1.32 4.55
N ALA A 41 11.73 1.06 3.28
CA ALA A 41 10.41 1.27 2.70
C ALA A 41 9.49 0.07 2.93
N ALA A 42 8.19 0.29 2.86
CA ALA A 42 7.22 -0.80 2.94
C ALA A 42 7.27 -1.67 1.66
N PHE A 43 7.22 -2.98 1.84
CA PHE A 43 7.16 -3.93 0.72
C PHE A 43 5.75 -4.50 0.59
N LEU A 44 5.17 -4.41 -0.60
CA LEU A 44 3.90 -5.06 -0.94
C LEU A 44 4.18 -6.20 -1.91
N ALA A 45 3.89 -7.42 -1.52
CA ALA A 45 4.09 -8.59 -2.36
C ALA A 45 3.08 -8.64 -3.53
N ASN A 46 3.54 -9.08 -4.68
CA ASN A 46 2.68 -9.48 -5.80
C ASN A 46 3.20 -10.82 -6.35
N PRO A 47 2.61 -11.95 -5.94
CA PRO A 47 3.10 -13.28 -6.30
C PRO A 47 2.72 -13.72 -7.71
N ILE A 48 2.07 -12.87 -8.48
CA ILE A 48 1.56 -13.16 -9.83
C ILE A 48 2.14 -12.15 -10.83
N GLY A 49 1.38 -11.70 -11.80
CA GLY A 49 1.72 -10.65 -12.76
C GLY A 49 2.08 -11.19 -14.16
N CYS A 50 2.13 -12.51 -14.35
CA CYS A 50 2.39 -13.15 -15.62
C CYS A 50 1.43 -14.34 -15.83
N GLY A 51 1.12 -14.66 -17.08
CA GLY A 51 0.30 -15.83 -17.43
C GLY A 51 -1.20 -15.70 -17.11
N LEU A 52 -1.67 -14.52 -16.82
CA LEU A 52 -3.08 -14.25 -16.54
C LEU A 52 -3.87 -14.00 -17.84
N ASN A 53 -5.13 -14.42 -17.86
CA ASN A 53 -6.05 -13.98 -18.89
C ASN A 53 -6.45 -12.50 -18.68
N PRO A 54 -7.03 -11.82 -19.69
CA PRO A 54 -7.36 -10.40 -19.61
C PRO A 54 -8.31 -10.05 -18.44
N LYS A 55 -9.20 -10.94 -18.08
CA LYS A 55 -10.18 -10.74 -17.01
C LYS A 55 -9.49 -10.75 -15.63
N ASP A 56 -8.63 -11.73 -15.41
CA ASP A 56 -7.87 -11.85 -14.17
C ASP A 56 -6.85 -10.69 -14.02
N MET A 57 -6.24 -10.25 -15.13
CA MET A 57 -5.39 -9.04 -15.12
C MET A 57 -6.14 -7.80 -14.67
N THR A 58 -7.38 -7.63 -15.12
CA THR A 58 -8.23 -6.50 -14.72
C THR A 58 -8.50 -6.55 -13.21
N VAL A 59 -8.87 -7.72 -12.69
CA VAL A 59 -9.12 -7.91 -11.25
C VAL A 59 -7.85 -7.65 -10.44
N MET A 60 -6.73 -8.24 -10.86
CA MET A 60 -5.43 -8.03 -10.20
C MET A 60 -5.05 -6.54 -10.17
N LEU A 61 -5.16 -5.84 -11.29
CA LEU A 61 -4.83 -4.42 -11.36
C LEU A 61 -5.75 -3.59 -10.46
N ASP A 62 -7.03 -3.94 -10.39
CA ASP A 62 -7.99 -3.24 -9.54
C ASP A 62 -7.67 -3.41 -8.05
N VAL A 63 -7.36 -4.64 -7.61
CA VAL A 63 -6.94 -4.93 -6.24
C VAL A 63 -5.62 -4.22 -5.90
N LEU A 64 -4.58 -4.40 -6.73
CA LEU A 64 -3.29 -3.77 -6.49
C LEU A 64 -3.38 -2.25 -6.48
N SER A 65 -4.11 -1.65 -7.43
CA SER A 65 -4.29 -0.20 -7.45
C SER A 65 -5.07 0.31 -6.23
N GLY A 66 -5.99 -0.47 -5.69
CA GLY A 66 -6.67 -0.18 -4.42
C GLY A 66 -5.70 -0.14 -3.23
N LEU A 67 -4.84 -1.14 -3.11
CA LEU A 67 -3.82 -1.20 -2.07
C LEU A 67 -2.82 -0.03 -2.19
N LEU A 68 -2.35 0.25 -3.40
CA LEU A 68 -1.43 1.36 -3.67
C LEU A 68 -2.08 2.73 -3.47
N ALA A 69 -3.38 2.85 -3.69
CA ALA A 69 -4.14 4.07 -3.46
C ALA A 69 -4.50 4.33 -1.99
N ASN A 70 -4.24 3.38 -1.07
CA ASN A 70 -4.55 3.51 0.34
C ASN A 70 -4.03 4.83 0.93
N ALA A 71 -4.83 5.46 1.81
CA ALA A 71 -4.49 6.75 2.42
C ALA A 71 -3.18 6.75 3.22
N ASN A 72 -2.74 5.59 3.74
CA ASN A 72 -1.47 5.45 4.44
C ASN A 72 -0.24 5.39 3.52
N VAL A 73 -0.44 5.36 2.19
CA VAL A 73 0.62 5.35 1.19
C VAL A 73 0.81 6.76 0.64
N TYR A 74 2.03 7.29 0.76
CA TYR A 74 2.45 8.54 0.14
C TYR A 74 2.78 8.35 -1.33
N GLY A 75 3.69 7.42 -1.61
CA GLY A 75 4.22 7.19 -2.95
C GLY A 75 4.55 5.72 -3.20
N VAL A 76 4.68 5.36 -4.45
CA VAL A 76 4.82 3.99 -4.93
C VAL A 76 5.97 3.87 -5.89
N LEU A 77 6.80 2.83 -5.70
CA LEU A 77 7.72 2.33 -6.72
C LEU A 77 7.23 0.96 -7.20
N VAL A 78 6.93 0.82 -8.47
CA VAL A 78 6.65 -0.48 -9.10
C VAL A 78 7.92 -0.95 -9.81
N VAL A 79 8.33 -2.20 -9.56
CA VAL A 79 9.51 -2.81 -10.18
C VAL A 79 9.05 -3.87 -11.17
N GLY A 80 9.22 -3.61 -12.45
CA GLY A 80 8.91 -4.53 -13.54
C GLY A 80 10.10 -5.38 -13.97
N LEU A 81 9.83 -6.51 -14.62
CA LEU A 81 10.86 -7.30 -15.30
C LEU A 81 11.08 -6.82 -16.74
N GLY A 82 9.99 -6.62 -17.49
CA GLY A 82 9.97 -6.19 -18.89
C GLY A 82 9.09 -7.03 -19.82
N CYS A 83 8.79 -8.27 -19.47
CA CYS A 83 7.91 -9.16 -20.27
C CYS A 83 6.48 -9.31 -19.71
N GLU A 84 6.20 -8.76 -18.55
CA GLU A 84 4.84 -8.73 -17.99
C GLU A 84 3.91 -7.85 -18.81
N PHE A 85 2.60 -8.12 -18.67
CA PHE A 85 1.57 -7.44 -19.44
C PHE A 85 1.27 -6.03 -18.90
N LEU A 86 1.24 -5.89 -17.57
CA LEU A 86 0.97 -4.63 -16.92
C LEU A 86 2.24 -3.78 -16.86
N LYS A 87 2.20 -2.63 -17.52
CA LYS A 87 3.29 -1.66 -17.60
C LYS A 87 2.98 -0.42 -16.74
N GLU A 88 3.90 0.52 -16.73
CA GLU A 88 3.79 1.77 -15.98
C GLU A 88 2.45 2.47 -16.19
N GLU A 89 2.02 2.61 -17.44
CA GLU A 89 0.78 3.32 -17.80
C GLU A 89 -0.46 2.68 -17.19
N HIS A 90 -0.50 1.34 -17.07
CA HIS A 90 -1.60 0.62 -16.45
C HIS A 90 -1.69 0.93 -14.96
N TYR A 91 -0.56 0.80 -14.24
CA TYR A 91 -0.51 1.11 -12.80
C TYR A 91 -0.80 2.59 -12.54
N ARG A 92 -0.17 3.49 -13.29
CA ARG A 92 -0.36 4.94 -13.13
C ARG A 92 -1.81 5.32 -13.34
N SER A 93 -2.43 4.87 -14.42
CA SER A 93 -3.83 5.14 -14.73
C SER A 93 -4.78 4.59 -13.65
N ALA A 94 -4.56 3.34 -13.22
CA ALA A 94 -5.44 2.69 -12.24
C ALA A 94 -5.33 3.31 -10.84
N VAL A 95 -4.11 3.64 -10.39
CA VAL A 95 -3.88 4.29 -9.09
C VAL A 95 -4.44 5.71 -9.12
N TRP A 96 -4.16 6.50 -10.16
CA TRP A 96 -4.60 7.89 -10.23
C TRP A 96 -6.11 8.07 -10.35
N LYS A 97 -6.84 7.07 -10.84
CA LYS A 97 -8.31 7.06 -10.79
C LYS A 97 -8.85 6.99 -9.36
N LYS A 98 -8.10 6.39 -8.44
CA LYS A 98 -8.49 6.19 -7.03
C LYS A 98 -7.89 7.26 -6.11
N ALA A 99 -6.61 7.58 -6.29
CA ALA A 99 -5.90 8.61 -5.57
C ALA A 99 -4.69 9.10 -6.36
N LYS A 100 -4.56 10.41 -6.55
CA LYS A 100 -3.36 10.99 -7.14
C LYS A 100 -2.22 10.95 -6.14
N LYS A 101 -1.13 10.28 -6.50
CA LYS A 101 0.08 10.21 -5.67
C LYS A 101 1.33 9.95 -6.53
N PRO A 102 2.53 10.23 -6.01
CA PRO A 102 3.77 9.90 -6.68
C PRO A 102 3.84 8.41 -7.02
N LEU A 103 4.09 8.09 -8.28
CA LEU A 103 4.30 6.73 -8.75
C LEU A 103 5.49 6.71 -9.69
N GLN A 104 6.48 5.88 -9.38
CA GLN A 104 7.65 5.62 -10.17
C GLN A 104 7.64 4.16 -10.65
N TYR A 105 8.25 3.91 -11.79
CA TYR A 105 8.39 2.59 -12.38
C TYR A 105 9.83 2.37 -12.83
N VAL A 106 10.38 1.21 -12.52
CA VAL A 106 11.69 0.78 -13.04
C VAL A 106 11.58 -0.63 -13.62
N CYS A 107 12.22 -0.88 -14.76
CA CYS A 107 12.14 -2.15 -15.47
C CYS A 107 13.53 -2.80 -15.55
N ILE A 108 13.67 -4.04 -15.10
CA ILE A 108 14.96 -4.73 -15.00
C ILE A 108 15.62 -4.88 -16.38
N GLN A 109 14.86 -5.23 -17.40
CA GLN A 109 15.42 -5.41 -18.75
C GLN A 109 15.82 -4.08 -19.38
N GLU A 110 15.03 -3.02 -19.20
CA GLU A 110 15.31 -1.69 -19.74
C GLU A 110 16.49 -1.01 -19.05
N MET A 111 16.66 -1.23 -17.75
CA MET A 111 17.80 -0.72 -16.98
C MET A 111 19.10 -1.46 -17.28
N GLY A 112 19.03 -2.58 -17.99
CA GLY A 112 20.21 -3.41 -18.30
C GLY A 112 20.67 -4.29 -17.14
N GLY A 113 19.73 -4.70 -16.28
CA GLY A 113 19.94 -5.75 -15.28
C GLY A 113 19.66 -5.31 -13.84
N LEU A 114 19.72 -6.30 -12.95
CA LEU A 114 19.29 -6.21 -11.57
C LEU A 114 19.97 -5.10 -10.76
N SER A 115 21.30 -5.02 -10.83
CA SER A 115 22.07 -4.06 -10.01
C SER A 115 21.70 -2.60 -10.32
N LYS A 116 21.62 -2.26 -11.60
CA LYS A 116 21.23 -0.89 -12.03
C LYS A 116 19.80 -0.56 -11.64
N THR A 117 18.88 -1.54 -11.74
CA THR A 117 17.50 -1.37 -11.32
C THR A 117 17.39 -1.10 -9.82
N ILE A 118 18.16 -1.81 -9.00
CA ILE A 118 18.20 -1.60 -7.55
C ILE A 118 18.73 -0.21 -7.23
N GLU A 119 19.84 0.22 -7.85
CA GLU A 119 20.41 1.54 -7.63
C GLU A 119 19.43 2.67 -8.00
N GLU A 120 18.78 2.58 -9.14
CA GLU A 120 17.82 3.58 -9.59
C GLU A 120 16.55 3.56 -8.74
N GLY A 121 16.02 2.37 -8.45
CA GLY A 121 14.87 2.22 -7.56
C GLY A 121 15.11 2.83 -6.18
N LYS A 122 16.30 2.66 -5.60
CA LYS A 122 16.69 3.30 -4.33
C LYS A 122 16.66 4.81 -4.40
N LYS A 123 17.14 5.41 -5.49
CA LYS A 123 17.09 6.87 -5.66
C LYS A 123 15.65 7.38 -5.64
N HIS A 124 14.75 6.73 -6.38
CA HIS A 124 13.33 7.07 -6.41
C HIS A 124 12.68 6.92 -5.02
N VAL A 125 12.94 5.82 -4.32
CA VAL A 125 12.39 5.60 -2.98
C VAL A 125 12.91 6.64 -1.99
N CYS A 126 14.22 6.88 -1.95
CA CYS A 126 14.81 7.88 -1.05
C CYS A 126 14.29 9.30 -1.33
N GLN A 127 14.05 9.64 -2.59
CA GLN A 127 13.47 10.94 -2.94
C GLN A 127 12.03 11.04 -2.43
N MET A 128 11.18 10.04 -2.70
CA MET A 128 9.80 10.01 -2.20
C MET A 128 9.72 10.00 -0.68
N GLN A 129 10.67 9.34 0.02
CA GLN A 129 10.70 9.36 1.49
C GLN A 129 10.99 10.77 2.02
N LYS A 130 11.96 11.48 1.45
CA LYS A 130 12.22 12.88 1.84
C LYS A 130 11.00 13.78 1.63
N GLU A 131 10.29 13.59 0.54
CA GLU A 131 9.04 14.32 0.27
C GLU A 131 7.93 13.92 1.26
N ALA A 132 7.78 12.63 1.55
CA ALA A 132 6.82 12.12 2.52
C ALA A 132 7.08 12.65 3.94
N ASP A 133 8.36 12.72 4.35
CA ASP A 133 8.76 13.24 5.67
C ASP A 133 8.51 14.75 5.79
N ALA A 134 8.53 15.47 4.69
CA ALA A 134 8.23 16.91 4.67
C ALA A 134 6.72 17.23 4.76
N VAL A 135 5.84 16.24 4.55
CA VAL A 135 4.39 16.45 4.64
C VAL A 135 3.97 16.57 6.11
N PRO A 136 3.40 17.71 6.54
CA PRO A 136 2.94 17.86 7.91
C PRO A 136 1.70 17.02 8.18
N ARG A 137 1.54 16.58 9.43
CA ARG A 137 0.28 16.03 9.90
C ARG A 137 -0.71 17.17 10.13
N THR A 138 -1.96 16.91 9.86
CA THR A 138 -3.08 17.84 10.10
C THR A 138 -4.12 17.18 10.99
N GLU A 139 -4.91 18.01 11.65
CA GLU A 139 -6.01 17.55 12.50
C GLU A 139 -7.10 16.91 11.63
N ALA A 140 -7.59 15.75 12.04
CA ALA A 140 -8.67 15.00 11.43
C ALA A 140 -9.60 14.46 12.50
N ASP A 141 -10.84 14.17 12.13
CA ASP A 141 -11.84 13.62 13.05
C ASP A 141 -11.84 12.08 13.04
N LEU A 142 -12.31 11.48 14.13
CA LEU A 142 -12.39 10.01 14.24
C LEU A 142 -13.35 9.43 13.20
N SER A 143 -14.28 10.20 12.68
CA SER A 143 -15.14 9.85 11.54
C SER A 143 -14.37 9.55 10.24
N ASP A 144 -13.12 10.04 10.12
CA ASP A 144 -12.26 9.78 8.97
C ASP A 144 -11.42 8.49 9.13
N LEU A 145 -11.49 7.86 10.32
CA LEU A 145 -10.70 6.67 10.62
C LEU A 145 -11.33 5.41 10.03
N ILE A 146 -10.50 4.60 9.37
CA ILE A 146 -10.86 3.24 8.95
C ILE A 146 -10.03 2.27 9.79
N LEU A 147 -10.69 1.47 10.62
CA LEU A 147 -10.09 0.46 11.49
C LEU A 147 -10.21 -0.92 10.83
N GLY A 148 -9.08 -1.52 10.47
CA GLY A 148 -9.03 -2.91 10.03
C GLY A 148 -8.88 -3.84 11.23
N LEU A 149 -9.64 -4.92 11.26
CA LEU A 149 -9.67 -5.92 12.32
C LEU A 149 -9.32 -7.29 11.75
N GLU A 150 -8.37 -7.96 12.38
CA GLU A 150 -7.91 -9.29 11.97
C GLU A 150 -7.50 -10.12 13.18
N CYS A 151 -7.81 -11.42 13.17
CA CYS A 151 -7.39 -12.34 14.20
C CYS A 151 -5.93 -12.76 14.03
N GLY A 152 -5.12 -12.59 15.07
CA GLY A 152 -3.71 -13.04 15.06
C GLY A 152 -3.52 -14.51 15.41
N GLY A 153 -4.55 -15.16 15.97
CA GLY A 153 -4.55 -16.56 16.38
C GLY A 153 -5.65 -16.84 17.39
N SER A 154 -6.26 -18.00 17.31
CA SER A 154 -7.35 -18.42 18.21
C SER A 154 -6.79 -19.10 19.43
N ASP A 155 -7.07 -18.57 20.61
CA ASP A 155 -6.79 -19.19 21.88
C ASP A 155 -7.95 -18.95 22.89
N PRO A 156 -8.04 -19.69 24.00
CA PRO A 156 -9.15 -19.57 24.95
C PRO A 156 -9.30 -18.18 25.59
N THR A 157 -8.23 -17.35 25.59
CA THR A 157 -8.27 -16.02 26.19
C THR A 157 -8.78 -14.94 25.23
N SER A 158 -8.78 -15.21 23.92
CA SER A 158 -9.22 -14.26 22.90
C SER A 158 -10.64 -13.76 23.13
N GLY A 159 -11.57 -14.67 23.48
CA GLY A 159 -12.98 -14.36 23.65
C GLY A 159 -13.30 -13.43 24.82
N PHE A 160 -12.58 -13.50 25.92
CA PHE A 160 -12.84 -12.66 27.10
C PHE A 160 -11.77 -11.59 27.38
N SER A 161 -10.75 -11.48 26.56
CA SER A 161 -9.78 -10.39 26.65
C SER A 161 -9.70 -9.58 25.35
N SER A 162 -8.88 -10.02 24.36
CA SER A 162 -8.58 -9.23 23.19
C SER A 162 -9.80 -8.90 22.33
N ASN A 163 -10.67 -9.87 22.05
CA ASN A 163 -11.87 -9.63 21.23
C ASN A 163 -12.86 -8.68 21.92
N THR A 164 -13.01 -8.80 23.26
CA THR A 164 -13.87 -7.92 24.03
C THR A 164 -13.36 -6.47 23.99
N VAL A 165 -12.06 -6.27 24.21
CA VAL A 165 -11.45 -4.92 24.14
C VAL A 165 -11.55 -4.38 22.72
N LEU A 166 -11.29 -5.20 21.71
CA LEU A 166 -11.39 -4.81 20.32
C LEU A 166 -12.82 -4.42 19.94
N GLY A 167 -13.82 -5.14 20.45
CA GLY A 167 -15.23 -4.78 20.27
C GLY A 167 -15.55 -3.39 20.82
N LEU A 168 -15.14 -3.10 22.05
CA LEU A 168 -15.35 -1.77 22.66
C LEU A 168 -14.66 -0.64 21.86
N VAL A 169 -13.43 -0.88 21.39
CA VAL A 169 -12.73 0.11 20.53
C VAL A 169 -13.46 0.31 19.20
N THR A 170 -14.01 -0.77 18.65
CA THR A 170 -14.79 -0.71 17.40
C THR A 170 -16.05 0.10 17.58
N ASP A 171 -16.78 -0.12 18.67
CA ASP A 171 -18.01 0.64 19.00
C ASP A 171 -17.70 2.14 19.12
N GLU A 172 -16.63 2.53 19.82
CA GLU A 172 -16.20 3.93 19.92
C GLU A 172 -15.87 4.57 18.56
N VAL A 173 -15.23 3.82 17.64
CA VAL A 173 -14.92 4.29 16.29
C VAL A 173 -16.19 4.48 15.47
N ILE A 174 -17.12 3.52 15.53
CA ILE A 174 -18.40 3.57 14.80
C ILE A 174 -19.29 4.68 15.36
N ASP A 175 -19.40 4.83 16.67
CA ASP A 175 -20.19 5.88 17.32
C ASP A 175 -19.67 7.28 16.98
N ALA A 176 -18.36 7.40 16.74
CA ALA A 176 -17.75 8.64 16.25
C ALA A 176 -17.92 8.87 14.74
N GLY A 177 -18.60 7.96 14.02
CA GLY A 177 -18.82 8.05 12.58
C GLY A 177 -17.71 7.45 11.71
N GLY A 178 -16.73 6.76 12.32
CA GLY A 178 -15.68 6.06 11.59
C GLY A 178 -16.14 4.75 10.95
N THR A 179 -15.21 4.00 10.38
CA THR A 179 -15.49 2.74 9.68
C THR A 179 -14.66 1.61 10.29
N ALA A 180 -15.27 0.44 10.49
CA ALA A 180 -14.57 -0.79 10.85
C ALA A 180 -14.70 -1.83 9.74
N ILE A 181 -13.61 -2.55 9.45
CA ILE A 181 -13.55 -3.62 8.45
C ILE A 181 -13.13 -4.90 9.15
N LEU A 182 -14.00 -5.90 9.14
CA LEU A 182 -13.71 -7.25 9.62
C LEU A 182 -13.12 -8.05 8.46
N SER A 183 -11.90 -8.54 8.60
CA SER A 183 -11.17 -9.22 7.53
C SER A 183 -11.14 -10.74 7.65
N GLU A 184 -11.79 -11.29 8.67
CA GLU A 184 -11.90 -12.74 8.87
C GLU A 184 -13.06 -13.34 8.07
N THR A 185 -12.83 -14.58 7.61
CA THR A 185 -13.90 -15.42 7.07
C THR A 185 -14.68 -16.09 8.20
N VAL A 186 -15.97 -16.27 8.00
CA VAL A 186 -16.84 -16.96 8.95
C VAL A 186 -16.75 -18.46 8.73
#